data_53cfe23ea59a25232fa75f106c92e5fc
#
_entry.id   53cfe23ea59a25232fa75f106c92e5fc
#
_cell.length_a   1.000
_cell.length_b   1.000
_cell.length_c   1.000
_cell.angle_alpha   90.00
_cell.angle_beta   90.00
_cell.angle_gamma   90.00
#
_symmetry.space_group_name_H-M   'P 1'
#
loop_
_entity.id
_entity.type
_entity.pdbx_description
1 polymer ?
#
loop_
_entity_poly.entity_id
_entity_poly.type
_entity_poly.pdbx_seq_one_letter_code
_entity_poly.pdbx_strand_id
1 'polypeptide(L)'
;MSTLVCFHAHPDDECLATGGTIARASAEGHRVVLVVATDGAHGEVPQDLEPGETLVDRRAKEVAASAKVFGFARLEMLGYKDSGMTGWSQNSDPGAFINADVEVAAQKLAKILKEESADAVTIYDWHGNYGHPDHIAVYKVGMRAAEIAGTPNIFQMTTNRDAFRRMRDMAMKNPEIVSETQGIGDFDPDAPADDGNPMGEPESVISHRVNVEKYCDQKKLAIACHRSQITDTSFFLNMSDDIFKLAFGTEYFIKVGESGPARDRWLFE
;
A
#
# COMPACT_ATOMS: atom_id res chain seq x y z
N MET A 1 -8.49 6.78 -21.46
CA MET A 1 -8.47 5.50 -20.68
C MET A 1 -7.02 5.10 -20.58
N SER A 2 -6.49 4.97 -19.37
CA SER A 2 -5.10 4.62 -19.12
C SER A 2 -5.03 3.33 -18.30
N THR A 3 -3.86 2.70 -18.23
CA THR A 3 -3.62 1.50 -17.44
C THR A 3 -2.75 1.86 -16.23
N LEU A 4 -3.24 1.56 -15.02
CA LEU A 4 -2.53 1.65 -13.77
C LEU A 4 -2.16 0.25 -13.27
N VAL A 5 -0.90 0.00 -13.02
CA VAL A 5 -0.45 -1.19 -12.31
C VAL A 5 -0.09 -0.80 -10.88
N CYS A 6 -0.72 -1.44 -9.89
CA CYS A 6 -0.41 -1.24 -8.48
C CYS A 6 0.43 -2.42 -8.00
N PHE A 7 1.67 -2.16 -7.57
CA PHE A 7 2.59 -3.18 -7.09
C PHE A 7 2.77 -3.06 -5.58
N HIS A 8 2.32 -4.08 -4.85
CA HIS A 8 2.32 -4.15 -3.39
C HIS A 8 3.08 -5.36 -2.87
N ALA A 9 3.48 -5.31 -1.61
CA ALA A 9 4.25 -6.38 -0.97
C ALA A 9 3.34 -7.54 -0.53
N HIS A 10 2.27 -7.25 0.21
CA HIS A 10 1.42 -8.25 0.84
C HIS A 10 -0.05 -8.12 0.42
N PRO A 11 -0.84 -9.21 0.54
CA PRO A 11 -2.30 -9.12 0.41
C PRO A 11 -2.88 -8.28 1.56
N ASP A 12 -3.42 -7.10 1.30
CA ASP A 12 -4.04 -6.05 2.12
C ASP A 12 -3.44 -4.65 1.91
N ASP A 13 -2.18 -4.57 1.54
CA ASP A 13 -1.50 -3.29 1.29
C ASP A 13 -2.23 -2.44 0.25
N GLU A 14 -2.85 -3.07 -0.75
CA GLU A 14 -3.60 -2.37 -1.80
C GLU A 14 -4.74 -1.54 -1.23
N CYS A 15 -5.38 -2.05 -0.16
CA CYS A 15 -6.47 -1.34 0.50
C CYS A 15 -5.98 -0.16 1.32
N LEU A 16 -4.90 -0.36 2.07
CA LEU A 16 -4.40 0.59 3.04
C LEU A 16 -3.64 1.73 2.36
N ALA A 17 -2.72 1.37 1.48
CA ALA A 17 -1.79 2.30 0.88
C ALA A 17 -2.39 3.14 -0.25
N THR A 18 -3.15 2.51 -1.16
CA THR A 18 -3.58 3.13 -2.42
C THR A 18 -5.06 2.88 -2.76
N GLY A 19 -5.85 2.39 -1.80
CA GLY A 19 -7.21 1.92 -2.05
C GLY A 19 -8.15 2.99 -2.61
N GLY A 20 -8.05 4.21 -2.15
CA GLY A 20 -8.85 5.32 -2.68
C GLY A 20 -8.46 5.70 -4.11
N THR A 21 -7.16 5.72 -4.42
CA THR A 21 -6.63 5.96 -5.77
C THR A 21 -7.06 4.85 -6.74
N ILE A 22 -6.99 3.60 -6.30
CA ILE A 22 -7.45 2.43 -7.07
C ILE A 22 -8.94 2.55 -7.38
N ALA A 23 -9.76 2.82 -6.35
CA ALA A 23 -11.21 2.96 -6.50
C ALA A 23 -11.56 4.11 -7.46
N ARG A 24 -10.86 5.25 -7.34
CA ARG A 24 -11.02 6.39 -8.25
C ARG A 24 -10.66 6.02 -9.69
N ALA A 25 -9.52 5.40 -9.92
CA ALA A 25 -9.08 4.99 -11.24
C ALA A 25 -10.09 4.05 -11.90
N SER A 26 -10.56 3.04 -11.18
CA SER A 26 -11.61 2.13 -11.66
C SER A 26 -12.91 2.86 -12.00
N ALA A 27 -13.38 3.74 -11.12
CA ALA A 27 -14.62 4.51 -11.31
C ALA A 27 -14.54 5.47 -12.50
N GLU A 28 -13.38 6.02 -12.79
CA GLU A 28 -13.11 6.88 -13.97
C GLU A 28 -12.89 6.07 -15.26
N GLY A 29 -13.00 4.74 -15.21
CA GLY A 29 -12.91 3.86 -16.38
C GLY A 29 -11.48 3.55 -16.81
N HIS A 30 -10.48 3.76 -15.98
CA HIS A 30 -9.12 3.31 -16.19
C HIS A 30 -9.01 1.79 -15.98
N ARG A 31 -8.09 1.14 -16.69
CA ARG A 31 -7.75 -0.24 -16.43
C ARG A 31 -6.80 -0.32 -15.23
N VAL A 32 -7.18 -1.04 -14.17
CA VAL A 32 -6.38 -1.19 -12.97
C VAL A 32 -5.97 -2.65 -12.78
N VAL A 33 -4.68 -2.87 -12.55
CA VAL A 33 -4.08 -4.20 -12.35
C VAL A 33 -3.39 -4.21 -10.99
N LEU A 34 -3.65 -5.26 -10.21
CA LEU A 34 -2.95 -5.49 -8.94
C LEU A 34 -1.88 -6.56 -9.12
N VAL A 35 -0.68 -6.25 -8.65
CA VAL A 35 0.43 -7.21 -8.52
C VAL A 35 0.86 -7.23 -7.06
N VAL A 36 0.87 -8.41 -6.45
CA VAL A 36 1.33 -8.64 -5.08
C VAL A 36 2.59 -9.50 -5.11
N ALA A 37 3.62 -9.07 -4.39
CA ALA A 37 4.93 -9.72 -4.43
C ALA A 37 4.94 -11.04 -3.67
N THR A 38 4.38 -11.07 -2.46
CA THR A 38 4.53 -12.17 -1.51
C THR A 38 3.21 -12.86 -1.17
N ASP A 39 3.34 -14.00 -0.53
CA ASP A 39 2.22 -14.81 -0.06
C ASP A 39 1.61 -14.31 1.26
N GLY A 40 2.25 -13.37 1.95
CA GLY A 40 1.80 -12.83 3.24
C GLY A 40 1.75 -13.86 4.37
N ALA A 41 2.62 -14.88 4.33
CA ALA A 41 2.61 -16.02 5.26
C ALA A 41 2.89 -15.65 6.72
N HIS A 42 3.44 -14.44 6.98
CA HIS A 42 3.84 -14.01 8.31
C HIS A 42 2.94 -12.94 8.92
N GLY A 43 1.76 -12.74 8.35
CA GLY A 43 0.70 -11.94 8.95
C GLY A 43 0.03 -12.62 10.15
N GLU A 44 -1.02 -12.01 10.66
CA GLU A 44 -1.82 -12.53 11.78
C GLU A 44 -2.54 -13.82 11.38
N VAL A 45 -2.46 -14.85 12.24
CA VAL A 45 -3.12 -16.14 12.01
C VAL A 45 -4.47 -16.14 12.72
N PRO A 46 -5.60 -16.12 11.99
CA PRO A 46 -6.91 -16.12 12.60
C PRO A 46 -7.26 -17.49 13.20
N GLN A 47 -8.15 -17.49 14.19
CA GLN A 47 -8.57 -18.73 14.87
C GLN A 47 -9.58 -19.57 14.07
N ASP A 48 -10.15 -19.01 13.01
CA ASP A 48 -11.24 -19.61 12.21
C ASP A 48 -10.76 -20.16 10.85
N LEU A 49 -9.48 -20.54 10.72
CA LEU A 49 -9.03 -21.27 9.53
C LEU A 49 -9.77 -22.58 9.37
N GLU A 50 -10.19 -22.91 8.15
CA GLU A 50 -10.83 -24.18 7.84
C GLU A 50 -9.82 -25.35 8.00
N PRO A 51 -10.29 -26.59 8.27
CA PRO A 51 -9.40 -27.74 8.36
C PRO A 51 -8.55 -27.92 7.11
N GLY A 52 -7.23 -27.77 7.25
CA GLY A 52 -6.26 -27.89 6.15
C GLY A 52 -6.02 -26.58 5.38
N GLU A 53 -6.70 -25.51 5.72
CA GLU A 53 -6.43 -24.17 5.16
C GLU A 53 -5.19 -23.56 5.82
N THR A 54 -4.31 -23.00 5.02
CA THR A 54 -3.18 -22.19 5.50
C THR A 54 -3.53 -20.70 5.53
N LEU A 55 -2.74 -19.90 6.25
CA LEU A 55 -2.88 -18.43 6.19
C LEU A 55 -2.72 -17.91 4.75
N VAL A 56 -1.79 -18.47 3.98
CA VAL A 56 -1.58 -18.12 2.57
C VAL A 56 -2.87 -18.35 1.74
N ASP A 57 -3.53 -19.51 1.93
CA ASP A 57 -4.79 -19.81 1.23
C ASP A 57 -5.91 -18.82 1.61
N ARG A 58 -5.98 -18.44 2.90
CA ARG A 58 -6.92 -17.46 3.40
C ARG A 58 -6.66 -16.09 2.78
N ARG A 59 -5.44 -15.58 2.87
CA ARG A 59 -5.09 -14.25 2.35
C ARG A 59 -5.23 -14.17 0.83
N ALA A 60 -4.96 -15.25 0.10
CA ALA A 60 -5.22 -15.30 -1.35
C ALA A 60 -6.71 -15.14 -1.68
N LYS A 61 -7.63 -15.70 -0.88
CA LYS A 61 -9.07 -15.51 -1.05
C LYS A 61 -9.49 -14.08 -0.70
N GLU A 62 -8.90 -13.51 0.34
CA GLU A 62 -9.19 -12.17 0.82
C GLU A 62 -8.76 -11.09 -0.20
N VAL A 63 -7.55 -11.17 -0.74
CA VAL A 63 -7.10 -10.24 -1.79
C VAL A 63 -7.90 -10.40 -3.08
N ALA A 64 -8.35 -11.61 -3.40
CA ALA A 64 -9.24 -11.81 -4.56
C ALA A 64 -10.65 -11.21 -4.32
N ALA A 65 -11.12 -11.17 -3.07
CA ALA A 65 -12.36 -10.50 -2.70
C ALA A 65 -12.21 -8.97 -2.75
N SER A 66 -11.15 -8.43 -2.19
CA SER A 66 -10.77 -7.01 -2.27
C SER A 66 -10.64 -6.55 -3.72
N ALA A 67 -9.97 -7.34 -4.56
CA ALA A 67 -9.83 -7.07 -5.99
C ALA A 67 -11.18 -6.91 -6.71
N LYS A 68 -12.20 -7.68 -6.33
CA LYS A 68 -13.56 -7.53 -6.88
C LYS A 68 -14.24 -6.24 -6.39
N VAL A 69 -14.04 -5.86 -5.13
CA VAL A 69 -14.57 -4.61 -4.57
C VAL A 69 -14.02 -3.42 -5.35
N PHE A 70 -12.74 -3.41 -5.64
CA PHE A 70 -12.08 -2.33 -6.40
C PHE A 70 -12.31 -2.40 -7.92
N GLY A 71 -12.73 -3.55 -8.45
CA GLY A 71 -12.93 -3.73 -9.87
C GLY A 71 -11.62 -3.88 -10.66
N PHE A 72 -10.60 -4.49 -10.05
CA PHE A 72 -9.37 -4.81 -10.76
C PHE A 72 -9.63 -5.68 -12.00
N ALA A 73 -9.02 -5.33 -13.10
CA ALA A 73 -9.11 -6.08 -14.35
C ALA A 73 -8.23 -7.35 -14.33
N ARG A 74 -7.19 -7.34 -13.49
CA ARG A 74 -6.24 -8.45 -13.31
C ARG A 74 -5.65 -8.40 -11.90
N LEU A 75 -5.44 -9.60 -11.32
CA LEU A 75 -4.70 -9.82 -10.08
C LEU A 75 -3.59 -10.83 -10.37
N GLU A 76 -2.36 -10.49 -10.02
CA GLU A 76 -1.18 -11.36 -10.14
C GLU A 76 -0.42 -11.45 -8.83
N MET A 77 -0.01 -12.68 -8.49
CA MET A 77 0.88 -12.96 -7.37
C MET A 77 2.25 -13.35 -7.92
N LEU A 78 3.34 -12.66 -7.52
CA LEU A 78 4.69 -12.99 -8.01
C LEU A 78 5.26 -14.26 -7.36
N GLY A 79 4.66 -14.72 -6.26
CA GLY A 79 4.93 -16.01 -5.62
C GLY A 79 6.22 -16.04 -4.80
N TYR A 80 6.68 -14.90 -4.29
CA TYR A 80 7.74 -14.86 -3.28
C TYR A 80 7.17 -15.13 -1.89
N LYS A 81 8.03 -15.63 -0.99
CA LYS A 81 7.67 -15.75 0.42
C LYS A 81 7.76 -14.38 1.09
N ASP A 82 6.83 -14.15 2.01
CA ASP A 82 6.88 -13.04 2.94
C ASP A 82 8.17 -13.08 3.77
N SER A 83 8.84 -11.94 3.91
CA SER A 83 10.11 -11.83 4.65
C SER A 83 9.92 -11.61 6.14
N GLY A 84 8.72 -11.25 6.60
CA GLY A 84 8.46 -10.78 7.95
C GLY A 84 9.13 -9.44 8.26
N MET A 85 9.01 -8.98 9.50
CA MET A 85 9.59 -7.72 9.96
C MET A 85 11.11 -7.80 10.08
N THR A 86 11.77 -6.66 10.12
CA THR A 86 13.23 -6.55 10.27
C THR A 86 13.73 -7.33 11.50
N GLY A 87 14.75 -8.14 11.29
CA GLY A 87 15.35 -8.95 12.33
C GLY A 87 14.65 -10.28 12.64
N TRP A 88 13.55 -10.59 11.97
CA TRP A 88 12.93 -11.91 12.10
C TRP A 88 13.77 -12.99 11.40
N SER A 89 13.65 -14.25 11.87
CA SER A 89 14.41 -15.38 11.30
C SER A 89 14.12 -15.61 9.82
N GLN A 90 12.94 -15.27 9.36
CA GLN A 90 12.49 -15.34 7.97
C GLN A 90 13.31 -14.48 7.02
N ASN A 91 13.94 -13.41 7.52
CA ASN A 91 14.85 -12.60 6.70
C ASN A 91 16.04 -13.40 6.16
N SER A 92 16.35 -14.58 6.74
CA SER A 92 17.41 -15.47 6.29
C SER A 92 16.92 -16.56 5.32
N ASP A 93 15.60 -16.66 5.04
CA ASP A 93 15.09 -17.65 4.07
C ASP A 93 15.49 -17.22 2.64
N PRO A 94 16.18 -18.07 1.88
CA PRO A 94 16.53 -17.76 0.48
C PRO A 94 15.34 -17.52 -0.43
N GLY A 95 14.15 -18.01 -0.07
CA GLY A 95 12.89 -17.80 -0.80
C GLY A 95 12.16 -16.52 -0.41
N ALA A 96 12.58 -15.82 0.66
CA ALA A 96 11.99 -14.56 1.08
C ALA A 96 12.25 -13.45 0.05
N PHE A 97 11.27 -12.55 -0.12
CA PHE A 97 11.33 -11.53 -1.17
C PHE A 97 12.50 -10.57 -1.00
N ILE A 98 12.89 -10.26 0.24
CA ILE A 98 14.07 -9.43 0.53
C ILE A 98 15.37 -10.01 -0.06
N ASN A 99 15.46 -11.34 -0.20
CA ASN A 99 16.63 -12.06 -0.72
C ASN A 99 16.52 -12.36 -2.23
N ALA A 100 15.42 -11.97 -2.88
CA ALA A 100 15.25 -12.17 -4.30
C ALA A 100 16.27 -11.35 -5.11
N ASP A 101 16.79 -11.94 -6.18
CA ASP A 101 17.55 -11.17 -7.16
C ASP A 101 16.64 -10.11 -7.78
N VAL A 102 17.02 -8.84 -7.61
CA VAL A 102 16.21 -7.68 -8.05
C VAL A 102 15.97 -7.72 -9.55
N GLU A 103 16.96 -8.11 -10.36
CA GLU A 103 16.81 -8.18 -11.81
C GLU A 103 15.80 -9.27 -12.21
N VAL A 104 15.88 -10.44 -11.60
CA VAL A 104 14.93 -11.55 -11.83
C VAL A 104 13.50 -11.16 -11.43
N ALA A 105 13.34 -10.55 -10.27
CA ALA A 105 12.03 -10.10 -9.79
C ALA A 105 11.47 -8.96 -10.69
N ALA A 106 12.32 -8.01 -11.07
CA ALA A 106 11.97 -6.91 -11.96
C ALA A 106 11.55 -7.39 -13.35
N GLN A 107 12.19 -8.43 -13.90
CA GLN A 107 11.77 -9.02 -15.18
C GLN A 107 10.35 -9.61 -15.12
N LYS A 108 9.96 -10.24 -14.00
CA LYS A 108 8.58 -10.74 -13.82
C LYS A 108 7.57 -9.60 -13.86
N LEU A 109 7.82 -8.53 -13.09
CA LEU A 109 6.94 -7.36 -13.06
C LEU A 109 6.95 -6.61 -14.39
N ALA A 110 8.13 -6.41 -15.00
CA ALA A 110 8.27 -5.75 -16.30
C ALA A 110 7.50 -6.46 -17.41
N LYS A 111 7.41 -7.79 -17.36
CA LYS A 111 6.57 -8.58 -18.29
C LYS A 111 5.11 -8.16 -18.16
N ILE A 112 4.59 -8.06 -16.93
CA ILE A 112 3.20 -7.62 -16.67
C ILE A 112 3.00 -6.18 -17.14
N LEU A 113 3.92 -5.26 -16.81
CA LEU A 113 3.85 -3.86 -17.24
C LEU A 113 3.78 -3.73 -18.77
N LYS A 114 4.54 -4.55 -19.51
CA LYS A 114 4.52 -4.59 -20.97
C LYS A 114 3.23 -5.21 -21.54
N GLU A 115 2.79 -6.34 -21.00
CA GLU A 115 1.54 -7.01 -21.38
C GLU A 115 0.34 -6.07 -21.24
N GLU A 116 0.32 -5.28 -20.17
CA GLU A 116 -0.75 -4.34 -19.85
C GLU A 116 -0.56 -2.97 -20.54
N SER A 117 0.57 -2.73 -21.21
CA SER A 117 0.94 -1.41 -21.74
C SER A 117 0.77 -0.32 -20.69
N ALA A 118 1.35 -0.54 -19.50
CA ALA A 118 1.10 0.28 -18.32
C ALA A 118 1.53 1.74 -18.54
N ASP A 119 0.58 2.68 -18.42
CA ASP A 119 0.83 4.12 -18.46
C ASP A 119 1.43 4.62 -17.14
N ALA A 120 1.10 3.93 -16.04
CA ALA A 120 1.61 4.26 -14.71
C ALA A 120 1.77 3.00 -13.86
N VAL A 121 2.73 3.05 -12.93
CA VAL A 121 2.89 2.06 -11.86
C VAL A 121 2.98 2.78 -10.51
N THR A 122 2.28 2.25 -9.50
CA THR A 122 2.46 2.65 -8.09
C THR A 122 3.32 1.63 -7.37
N ILE A 123 4.27 2.12 -6.59
CA ILE A 123 5.18 1.37 -5.72
C ILE A 123 5.29 2.11 -4.38
N TYR A 124 6.08 1.63 -3.43
CA TYR A 124 6.39 2.40 -2.21
C TYR A 124 7.50 3.43 -2.44
N ASP A 125 7.66 4.36 -1.49
CA ASP A 125 8.83 5.23 -1.42
C ASP A 125 10.12 4.43 -1.13
N TRP A 126 11.26 5.10 -1.15
CA TRP A 126 12.59 4.47 -1.11
C TRP A 126 12.84 3.59 0.12
N HIS A 127 12.18 3.87 1.25
CA HIS A 127 12.31 3.09 2.48
C HIS A 127 11.05 2.28 2.82
N GLY A 128 10.11 2.15 1.89
CA GLY A 128 8.91 1.32 2.07
C GLY A 128 7.89 1.90 3.03
N ASN A 129 7.77 3.21 3.10
CA ASN A 129 6.89 3.98 3.97
C ASN A 129 7.20 3.88 5.46
N TYR A 130 7.28 2.69 6.04
CA TYR A 130 7.61 2.44 7.45
C TYR A 130 8.76 1.43 7.65
N GLY A 131 9.49 1.12 6.60
CA GLY A 131 10.72 0.34 6.68
C GLY A 131 10.54 -1.17 6.60
N HIS A 132 9.35 -1.69 6.29
CA HIS A 132 9.18 -3.14 6.10
C HIS A 132 10.11 -3.66 4.99
N PRO A 133 10.88 -4.76 5.22
CA PRO A 133 11.85 -5.26 4.24
C PRO A 133 11.26 -5.51 2.86
N ASP A 134 10.05 -6.08 2.77
CA ASP A 134 9.39 -6.36 1.50
C ASP A 134 8.90 -5.09 0.80
N HIS A 135 8.51 -4.05 1.54
CA HIS A 135 8.15 -2.75 0.95
C HIS A 135 9.37 -2.07 0.31
N ILE A 136 10.54 -2.16 0.96
CA ILE A 136 11.81 -1.69 0.39
C ILE A 136 12.18 -2.51 -0.86
N ALA A 137 11.91 -3.82 -0.85
CA ALA A 137 12.11 -4.67 -2.02
C ALA A 137 11.16 -4.29 -3.17
N VAL A 138 9.88 -3.98 -2.88
CA VAL A 138 8.92 -3.46 -3.88
C VAL A 138 9.45 -2.19 -4.54
N TYR A 139 9.98 -1.24 -3.76
CA TYR A 139 10.62 -0.04 -4.32
C TYR A 139 11.72 -0.39 -5.31
N LYS A 140 12.69 -1.22 -4.90
CA LYS A 140 13.85 -1.58 -5.73
C LYS A 140 13.43 -2.32 -7.01
N VAL A 141 12.57 -3.31 -6.86
CA VAL A 141 12.05 -4.14 -7.96
C VAL A 141 11.17 -3.31 -8.89
N GLY A 142 10.28 -2.49 -8.34
CA GLY A 142 9.35 -1.67 -9.11
C GLY A 142 10.06 -0.60 -9.94
N MET A 143 11.05 0.09 -9.37
CA MET A 143 11.88 1.06 -10.10
C MET A 143 12.59 0.39 -11.28
N ARG A 144 13.22 -0.78 -11.05
CA ARG A 144 13.92 -1.51 -12.09
C ARG A 144 12.97 -2.07 -13.15
N ALA A 145 11.81 -2.59 -12.74
CA ALA A 145 10.81 -3.12 -13.67
C ALA A 145 10.24 -2.03 -14.59
N ALA A 146 9.96 -0.85 -14.05
CA ALA A 146 9.47 0.28 -14.85
C ALA A 146 10.51 0.73 -15.89
N GLU A 147 11.80 0.76 -15.52
CA GLU A 147 12.90 1.03 -16.45
C GLU A 147 12.95 -0.01 -17.59
N ILE A 148 12.91 -1.32 -17.27
CA ILE A 148 12.91 -2.41 -18.26
C ILE A 148 11.68 -2.36 -19.16
N ALA A 149 10.53 -2.00 -18.61
CA ALA A 149 9.27 -1.92 -19.37
C ALA A 149 9.14 -0.63 -20.18
N GLY A 150 9.84 0.43 -19.80
CA GLY A 150 9.67 1.76 -20.35
C GLY A 150 8.37 2.43 -19.89
N THR A 151 7.88 2.07 -18.67
CA THR A 151 6.66 2.66 -18.10
C THR A 151 6.91 4.13 -17.79
N PRO A 152 6.11 5.06 -18.34
CA PRO A 152 6.47 6.49 -18.35
C PRO A 152 6.25 7.16 -16.99
N ASN A 153 5.33 6.68 -16.17
CA ASN A 153 4.99 7.32 -14.90
C ASN A 153 5.15 6.35 -13.73
N ILE A 154 6.03 6.67 -12.81
CA ILE A 154 6.28 5.90 -11.59
C ILE A 154 5.87 6.77 -10.41
N PHE A 155 4.92 6.29 -9.62
CA PHE A 155 4.43 6.98 -8.43
C PHE A 155 4.80 6.17 -7.19
N GLN A 156 5.57 6.78 -6.31
CA GLN A 156 5.93 6.22 -5.02
C GLN A 156 4.89 6.66 -4.00
N MET A 157 4.07 5.72 -3.50
CA MET A 157 3.16 6.01 -2.41
C MET A 157 3.94 6.22 -1.11
N THR A 158 3.48 7.15 -0.30
CA THR A 158 4.11 7.51 0.97
C THR A 158 3.09 8.12 1.94
N THR A 159 3.39 8.07 3.21
CA THR A 159 2.67 8.85 4.22
C THR A 159 3.24 10.27 4.26
N ASN A 160 2.37 11.29 4.20
CA ASN A 160 2.78 12.67 4.42
C ASN A 160 2.98 12.92 5.91
N ARG A 161 4.23 12.88 6.38
CA ARG A 161 4.60 13.03 7.78
C ARG A 161 4.14 14.35 8.37
N ASP A 162 4.18 15.43 7.60
CA ASP A 162 3.73 16.75 8.07
C ASP A 162 2.20 16.81 8.22
N ALA A 163 1.46 16.18 7.30
CA ALA A 163 0.00 16.05 7.44
C ALA A 163 -0.36 15.18 8.64
N PHE A 164 0.39 14.10 8.88
CA PHE A 164 0.20 13.24 10.04
C PHE A 164 0.44 14.00 11.36
N ARG A 165 1.50 14.81 11.45
CA ARG A 165 1.74 15.68 12.62
C ARG A 165 0.56 16.62 12.86
N ARG A 166 0.07 17.29 11.81
CA ARG A 166 -1.11 18.19 11.90
C ARG A 166 -2.35 17.45 12.40
N MET A 167 -2.59 16.23 11.88
CA MET A 167 -3.73 15.41 12.30
C MET A 167 -3.60 14.98 13.76
N ARG A 168 -2.42 14.54 14.20
CA ARG A 168 -2.14 14.20 15.61
C ARG A 168 -2.39 15.39 16.52
N ASP A 169 -1.84 16.56 16.18
CA ASP A 169 -1.99 17.77 16.99
C ASP A 169 -3.45 18.24 17.10
N MET A 170 -4.23 18.01 16.05
CA MET A 170 -5.67 18.24 16.06
C MET A 170 -6.41 17.22 16.90
N ALA A 171 -6.08 15.95 16.79
CA ALA A 171 -6.65 14.87 17.60
C ALA A 171 -6.43 15.11 19.08
N MET A 172 -5.21 15.45 19.50
CA MET A 172 -4.88 15.75 20.91
C MET A 172 -5.70 16.90 21.51
N LYS A 173 -6.22 17.80 20.70
CA LYS A 173 -7.11 18.90 21.12
C LYS A 173 -8.59 18.51 21.17
N ASN A 174 -8.95 17.35 20.63
CA ASN A 174 -10.31 16.87 20.48
C ASN A 174 -10.46 15.44 21.04
N PRO A 175 -10.92 15.30 22.29
CA PRO A 175 -11.00 13.99 22.96
C PRO A 175 -11.83 12.95 22.21
N GLU A 176 -12.85 13.37 21.46
CA GLU A 176 -13.67 12.48 20.65
C GLU A 176 -12.85 11.81 19.52
N ILE A 177 -11.98 12.57 18.86
CA ILE A 177 -11.08 12.04 17.82
C ILE A 177 -10.09 11.06 18.44
N VAL A 178 -9.51 11.39 19.60
CA VAL A 178 -8.58 10.49 20.33
C VAL A 178 -9.25 9.15 20.63
N SER A 179 -10.51 9.17 21.08
CA SER A 179 -11.23 7.92 21.43
C SER A 179 -11.48 7.02 20.22
N GLU A 180 -11.75 7.59 19.05
CA GLU A 180 -12.01 6.83 17.82
C GLU A 180 -10.71 6.37 17.13
N THR A 181 -9.62 7.09 17.32
CA THR A 181 -8.33 6.79 16.67
C THR A 181 -7.38 5.96 17.53
N GLN A 182 -7.85 5.43 18.67
CA GLN A 182 -7.17 4.47 19.54
C GLN A 182 -5.66 4.70 19.71
N GLY A 183 -5.29 5.90 20.17
CA GLY A 183 -3.87 6.17 20.47
C GLY A 183 -3.09 6.88 19.38
N ILE A 184 -3.73 7.44 18.37
CA ILE A 184 -3.05 8.28 17.36
C ILE A 184 -2.27 9.43 18.02
N GLY A 185 -2.71 9.87 19.21
CA GLY A 185 -2.02 10.89 20.01
C GLY A 185 -0.66 10.43 20.57
N ASP A 186 -0.52 9.12 20.80
CA ASP A 186 0.70 8.51 21.34
C ASP A 186 1.72 8.18 20.25
N PHE A 187 1.28 8.14 18.98
CA PHE A 187 2.16 7.86 17.85
C PHE A 187 3.02 9.08 17.52
N ASP A 188 4.34 8.93 17.62
CA ASP A 188 5.30 9.96 17.21
C ASP A 188 5.72 9.72 15.74
N PRO A 189 5.29 10.59 14.79
CA PRO A 189 5.65 10.43 13.39
C PRO A 189 7.16 10.64 13.11
N ASP A 190 7.91 11.16 14.07
CA ASP A 190 9.34 11.37 13.97
C ASP A 190 10.16 10.25 14.62
N ALA A 191 9.50 9.32 15.33
CA ALA A 191 10.17 8.17 15.90
C ALA A 191 10.67 7.22 14.80
N PRO A 192 11.76 6.49 15.06
CA PRO A 192 12.25 5.47 14.14
C PRO A 192 11.20 4.38 13.89
N ALA A 193 10.91 4.11 12.61
CA ALA A 193 10.12 2.96 12.18
C ALA A 193 11.01 1.71 12.04
N ASP A 194 10.56 0.69 11.33
CA ASP A 194 11.22 -0.63 11.31
C ASP A 194 12.67 -0.60 10.76
N ASP A 195 12.96 0.28 9.83
CA ASP A 195 14.30 0.47 9.24
C ASP A 195 15.15 1.54 9.96
N GLY A 196 14.63 2.12 11.03
CA GLY A 196 15.29 3.18 11.79
C GLY A 196 15.07 4.61 11.26
N ASN A 197 14.37 4.78 10.13
CA ASN A 197 13.96 6.08 9.62
C ASN A 197 12.55 6.43 10.11
N PRO A 198 12.18 7.72 10.18
CA PRO A 198 10.80 8.11 10.45
C PRO A 198 9.85 7.65 9.34
N MET A 199 8.61 7.27 9.69
CA MET A 199 7.59 6.84 8.74
C MET A 199 7.29 7.92 7.68
N GLY A 200 7.17 7.49 6.43
CA GLY A 200 6.80 8.34 5.29
C GLY A 200 7.78 9.47 4.99
N GLU A 201 7.31 10.47 4.27
CA GLU A 201 8.15 11.55 3.76
C GLU A 201 7.62 12.94 4.15
N PRO A 202 8.51 13.96 4.24
CA PRO A 202 8.08 15.34 4.46
C PRO A 202 7.31 15.87 3.23
N GLU A 203 6.36 16.76 3.46
CA GLU A 203 5.53 17.36 2.40
C GLU A 203 6.36 18.03 1.29
N SER A 204 7.56 18.49 1.62
CA SER A 204 8.46 19.18 0.68
C SER A 204 8.95 18.30 -0.49
N VAL A 205 8.94 16.97 -0.34
CA VAL A 205 9.37 16.05 -1.43
C VAL A 205 8.17 15.38 -2.13
N ILE A 206 6.99 15.43 -1.54
CA ILE A 206 5.77 14.85 -2.10
C ILE A 206 5.29 15.73 -3.25
N SER A 207 4.98 15.13 -4.40
CA SER A 207 4.55 15.87 -5.59
C SER A 207 3.03 15.88 -5.78
N HIS A 208 2.33 14.82 -5.37
CA HIS A 208 0.90 14.63 -5.60
C HIS A 208 0.14 14.43 -4.28
N ARG A 209 -0.96 15.13 -4.17
CA ARG A 209 -1.99 14.95 -3.15
C ARG A 209 -3.28 14.58 -3.86
N VAL A 210 -3.68 13.32 -3.74
CA VAL A 210 -4.84 12.77 -4.45
C VAL A 210 -6.04 12.74 -3.50
N ASN A 211 -7.05 13.56 -3.79
CA ASN A 211 -8.31 13.50 -3.06
C ASN A 211 -9.09 12.24 -3.44
N VAL A 212 -9.39 11.41 -2.44
CA VAL A 212 -10.10 10.14 -2.56
C VAL A 212 -11.28 10.02 -1.60
N GLU A 213 -11.72 11.12 -0.98
CA GLU A 213 -12.82 11.13 0.00
C GLU A 213 -14.09 10.43 -0.51
N LYS A 214 -14.42 10.61 -1.78
CA LYS A 214 -15.59 9.99 -2.42
C LYS A 214 -15.51 8.46 -2.48
N TYR A 215 -14.33 7.89 -2.30
CA TYR A 215 -14.03 6.47 -2.44
C TYR A 215 -13.72 5.80 -1.10
N CYS A 216 -13.83 6.53 0.03
CA CYS A 216 -13.57 6.00 1.36
C CYS A 216 -14.47 4.83 1.72
N ASP A 217 -15.75 4.85 1.34
CA ASP A 217 -16.68 3.76 1.61
C ASP A 217 -16.23 2.48 0.87
N GLN A 218 -15.81 2.60 -0.38
CA GLN A 218 -15.27 1.47 -1.15
C GLN A 218 -13.95 0.97 -0.58
N LYS A 219 -13.08 1.89 -0.11
CA LYS A 219 -11.84 1.55 0.60
C LYS A 219 -12.14 0.76 1.87
N LYS A 220 -13.09 1.19 2.71
CA LYS A 220 -13.52 0.43 3.92
C LYS A 220 -14.05 -0.97 3.57
N LEU A 221 -14.85 -1.09 2.51
CA LEU A 221 -15.35 -2.39 2.06
C LEU A 221 -14.23 -3.34 1.63
N ALA A 222 -13.20 -2.81 0.97
CA ALA A 222 -12.04 -3.61 0.57
C ALA A 222 -11.19 -4.03 1.78
N ILE A 223 -10.94 -3.12 2.74
CA ILE A 223 -10.30 -3.44 4.02
C ILE A 223 -11.04 -4.56 4.75
N ALA A 224 -12.38 -4.51 4.77
CA ALA A 224 -13.22 -5.54 5.40
C ALA A 224 -13.12 -6.93 4.73
N CYS A 225 -12.54 -7.05 3.56
CA CYS A 225 -12.25 -8.35 2.93
C CYS A 225 -11.09 -9.09 3.61
N HIS A 226 -10.13 -8.37 4.22
CA HIS A 226 -8.92 -8.91 4.84
C HIS A 226 -9.15 -9.29 6.31
N ARG A 227 -10.11 -10.17 6.54
CA ARG A 227 -10.59 -10.56 7.87
C ARG A 227 -9.57 -11.32 8.69
N SER A 228 -8.60 -11.98 8.06
CA SER A 228 -7.53 -12.68 8.77
C SER A 228 -6.59 -11.70 9.50
N GLN A 229 -6.49 -10.47 9.03
CA GLN A 229 -5.64 -9.42 9.60
C GLN A 229 -6.47 -8.53 10.55
N ILE A 230 -7.08 -9.17 11.58
CA ILE A 230 -8.14 -8.57 12.43
C ILE A 230 -7.63 -7.36 13.20
N THR A 231 -6.40 -7.40 13.73
CA THR A 231 -5.86 -6.31 14.54
C THR A 231 -5.72 -5.05 13.70
N ASP A 232 -5.12 -5.16 12.54
CA ASP A 232 -4.91 -4.02 11.65
C ASP A 232 -6.22 -3.53 11.03
N THR A 233 -7.06 -4.45 10.51
CA THR A 233 -8.31 -4.05 9.86
C THR A 233 -9.34 -3.47 10.83
N SER A 234 -9.43 -3.96 12.08
CA SER A 234 -10.40 -3.45 13.04
C SER A 234 -10.12 -2.00 13.44
N PHE A 235 -8.85 -1.59 13.52
CA PHE A 235 -8.48 -0.20 13.77
C PHE A 235 -9.13 0.74 12.75
N PHE A 236 -9.02 0.41 11.45
CA PHE A 236 -9.58 1.22 10.38
C PHE A 236 -11.11 1.15 10.32
N LEU A 237 -11.67 -0.02 10.55
CA LEU A 237 -13.12 -0.25 10.40
C LEU A 237 -13.94 0.30 11.57
N ASN A 238 -13.33 0.46 12.75
CA ASN A 238 -14.00 1.02 13.92
C ASN A 238 -14.11 2.55 13.92
N MET A 239 -13.39 3.22 13.02
CA MET A 239 -13.51 4.69 12.87
C MET A 239 -14.87 5.06 12.28
N SER A 240 -15.47 6.14 12.79
CA SER A 240 -16.60 6.78 12.11
C SER A 240 -16.22 7.22 10.69
N ASP A 241 -17.21 7.35 9.82
CA ASP A 241 -16.94 7.71 8.42
C ASP A 241 -16.26 9.07 8.29
N ASP A 242 -16.61 10.01 9.16
CA ASP A 242 -15.99 11.35 9.16
C ASP A 242 -14.52 11.29 9.57
N ILE A 243 -14.19 10.52 10.62
CA ILE A 243 -12.80 10.34 11.05
C ILE A 243 -12.01 9.55 10.02
N PHE A 244 -12.60 8.51 9.42
CA PHE A 244 -11.95 7.75 8.36
C PHE A 244 -11.65 8.63 7.13
N LYS A 245 -12.59 9.47 6.70
CA LYS A 245 -12.37 10.44 5.61
C LYS A 245 -11.30 11.46 5.95
N LEU A 246 -11.28 11.96 7.18
CA LEU A 246 -10.25 12.88 7.64
C LEU A 246 -8.85 12.25 7.58
N ALA A 247 -8.72 10.99 7.98
CA ALA A 247 -7.45 10.29 8.05
C ALA A 247 -6.98 9.72 6.70
N PHE A 248 -7.91 9.21 5.88
CA PHE A 248 -7.61 8.41 4.68
C PHE A 248 -8.27 8.93 3.40
N GLY A 249 -8.93 10.07 3.44
CA GLY A 249 -9.54 10.72 2.27
C GLY A 249 -8.54 11.40 1.33
N THR A 250 -7.26 11.37 1.68
CA THR A 250 -6.16 11.89 0.85
C THR A 250 -5.03 10.88 0.82
N GLU A 251 -4.56 10.55 -0.37
CA GLU A 251 -3.39 9.70 -0.60
C GLU A 251 -2.26 10.49 -1.25
N TYR A 252 -1.02 10.17 -0.90
CA TYR A 252 0.14 10.97 -1.25
C TYR A 252 1.13 10.17 -2.08
N PHE A 253 1.70 10.82 -3.11
CA PHE A 253 2.67 10.20 -3.99
C PHE A 253 3.83 11.14 -4.32
N ILE A 254 4.99 10.53 -4.54
CA ILE A 254 6.16 11.17 -5.14
C ILE A 254 6.27 10.61 -6.56
N LYS A 255 6.03 11.44 -7.56
CA LYS A 255 6.28 11.05 -8.95
C LYS A 255 7.77 11.12 -9.23
N VAL A 256 8.33 10.03 -9.73
CA VAL A 256 9.76 9.97 -10.04
C VAL A 256 10.14 11.06 -11.04
N GLY A 257 11.16 11.84 -10.71
CA GLY A 257 11.58 12.99 -11.50
C GLY A 257 10.87 14.31 -11.17
N GLU A 258 9.90 14.30 -10.27
CA GLU A 258 9.25 15.51 -9.74
C GLU A 258 9.53 15.66 -8.24
N SER A 259 9.49 16.88 -7.72
CA SER A 259 9.61 17.19 -6.30
C SER A 259 8.46 18.08 -5.84
N GLY A 260 8.24 18.08 -4.51
CA GLY A 260 7.19 18.89 -3.85
C GLY A 260 7.35 20.40 -4.01
N PRO A 261 6.53 21.17 -3.30
CA PRO A 261 5.53 20.70 -2.33
C PRO A 261 4.30 20.05 -2.97
N ALA A 262 3.63 19.20 -2.19
CA ALA A 262 2.45 18.45 -2.62
C ALA A 262 1.35 19.38 -3.19
N ARG A 263 0.85 19.01 -4.36
CA ARG A 263 -0.26 19.71 -5.04
C ARG A 263 -1.43 18.77 -5.25
N ASP A 264 -2.63 19.34 -5.29
CA ASP A 264 -3.83 18.59 -5.67
C ASP A 264 -3.71 18.23 -7.15
N ARG A 265 -3.40 16.97 -7.43
CA ARG A 265 -3.18 16.43 -8.78
C ARG A 265 -3.66 15.00 -8.85
N TRP A 266 -4.19 14.64 -9.99
CA TRP A 266 -4.50 13.27 -10.32
C TRP A 266 -3.31 12.59 -11.01
N LEU A 267 -3.21 11.25 -10.91
CA LEU A 267 -2.08 10.51 -11.51
C LEU A 267 -2.06 10.56 -13.04
N PHE A 268 -3.19 10.85 -13.67
CA PHE A 268 -3.38 10.86 -15.12
C PHE A 268 -3.61 12.26 -15.70
N GLU A 269 -3.19 13.30 -14.98
CA GLU A 269 -3.19 14.68 -15.46
C GLU A 269 -1.85 15.07 -16.07
#